data_8ba66e14eba8e6f91de5677028aeff64
#
_entry.id   8ba66e14eba8e6f91de5677028aeff64
#
_cell.length_a   1.000
_cell.length_b   1.000
_cell.length_c   1.000
_cell.angle_alpha   90.00
_cell.angle_beta   90.00
_cell.angle_gamma   90.00
#
_symmetry.space_group_name_H-M   'P 1'
#
loop_
_entity.id
_entity.type
_entity.pdbx_description
1 polymer ?
#
loop_
_entity_poly.entity_id
_entity_poly.type
_entity_poly.pdbx_seq_one_letter_code
_entity_poly.pdbx_strand_id
1 'polypeptide(L)'
;MIFIVVKWTIKPERSGNWLAEVDEFTQGTRSEPGNIFFEWSRSVENPNQFVLVEAFQDDAAAAHVNSDHFKKFVAWAPDYVDESPQIINATIPGTDWSRMSEVTPR
;
A
#
# COMPACT_ATOMS: atom_id res chain seq x y z
N MET A 1 -6.90 4.42 13.78
CA MET A 1 -5.90 4.43 12.68
C MET A 1 -6.55 4.80 11.36
N ILE A 2 -5.77 5.39 10.48
CA ILE A 2 -6.18 5.62 9.11
C ILE A 2 -5.89 4.33 8.34
N PHE A 3 -6.95 3.72 7.79
CA PHE A 3 -6.86 2.47 7.05
C PHE A 3 -7.12 2.71 5.57
N ILE A 4 -6.21 2.23 4.73
CA ILE A 4 -6.23 2.51 3.30
C ILE A 4 -6.04 1.21 2.51
N VAL A 5 -6.86 1.04 1.48
CA VAL A 5 -6.70 -0.04 0.50
C VAL A 5 -6.60 0.59 -0.88
N VAL A 6 -5.58 0.24 -1.62
CA VAL A 6 -5.34 0.77 -2.96
C VAL A 6 -5.18 -0.39 -3.94
N LYS A 7 -5.93 -0.35 -5.04
CA LYS A 7 -5.77 -1.29 -6.15
C LYS A 7 -4.96 -0.63 -7.26
N TRP A 8 -3.84 -1.24 -7.59
CA TRP A 8 -2.93 -0.79 -8.64
C TRP A 8 -3.00 -1.76 -9.81
N THR A 9 -3.53 -1.30 -10.94
CA THR A 9 -3.51 -2.09 -12.18
C THR A 9 -2.33 -1.63 -13.02
N ILE A 10 -1.34 -2.49 -13.17
CA ILE A 10 -0.07 -2.20 -13.81
C ILE A 10 -0.13 -2.65 -15.26
N LYS A 11 0.49 -1.88 -16.15
CA LYS A 11 0.63 -2.28 -17.56
C LYS A 11 1.23 -3.68 -17.62
N PRO A 12 0.69 -4.59 -18.46
CA PRO A 12 1.16 -5.99 -18.50
C PRO A 12 2.67 -6.14 -18.67
N GLU A 13 3.28 -5.30 -19.49
CA GLU A 13 4.72 -5.31 -19.75
C GLU A 13 5.56 -4.82 -18.56
N ARG A 14 4.91 -4.21 -17.55
CA ARG A 14 5.58 -3.67 -16.35
C ARG A 14 5.27 -4.47 -15.09
N SER A 15 4.23 -5.30 -15.12
CA SER A 15 3.73 -5.93 -13.88
C SER A 15 4.73 -6.91 -13.26
N GLY A 16 5.54 -7.57 -14.07
CA GLY A 16 6.55 -8.51 -13.58
C GLY A 16 7.63 -7.86 -12.72
N ASN A 17 7.89 -6.56 -12.91
CA ASN A 17 8.91 -5.82 -12.18
C ASN A 17 8.33 -4.90 -11.11
N TRP A 18 7.00 -4.84 -10.96
CA TRP A 18 6.36 -3.86 -10.09
C TRP A 18 6.86 -3.92 -8.65
N LEU A 19 6.93 -5.10 -8.05
CA LEU A 19 7.35 -5.23 -6.65
C LEU A 19 8.80 -4.80 -6.43
N ALA A 20 9.68 -5.05 -7.41
CA ALA A 20 11.06 -4.57 -7.37
C ALA A 20 11.11 -3.05 -7.51
N GLU A 21 10.34 -2.49 -8.42
CA GLU A 21 10.33 -1.04 -8.66
C GLU A 21 9.78 -0.25 -7.48
N VAL A 22 8.79 -0.79 -6.76
CA VAL A 22 8.21 -0.10 -5.60
C VAL A 22 8.95 -0.36 -4.30
N ASP A 23 10.04 -1.11 -4.32
CA ASP A 23 10.71 -1.51 -3.07
C ASP A 23 11.27 -0.31 -2.30
N GLU A 24 11.90 0.65 -2.96
CA GLU A 24 12.40 1.86 -2.31
C GLU A 24 11.28 2.63 -1.62
N PHE A 25 10.16 2.82 -2.30
CA PHE A 25 8.97 3.46 -1.73
C PHE A 25 8.41 2.66 -0.56
N THR A 26 8.35 1.35 -0.72
CA THR A 26 7.86 0.43 0.31
C THR A 26 8.71 0.51 1.58
N GLN A 27 10.02 0.42 1.45
CA GLN A 27 10.93 0.49 2.60
C GLN A 27 10.91 1.87 3.24
N GLY A 28 10.84 2.93 2.43
CA GLY A 28 10.72 4.30 2.93
C GLY A 28 9.46 4.49 3.76
N THR A 29 8.33 3.98 3.28
CA THR A 29 7.06 4.06 4.02
C THR A 29 7.10 3.26 5.31
N ARG A 30 7.62 2.04 5.27
CA ARG A 30 7.74 1.17 6.46
C ARG A 30 8.67 1.77 7.52
N SER A 31 9.57 2.67 7.14
CA SER A 31 10.46 3.37 8.05
C SER A 31 9.83 4.61 8.68
N GLU A 32 8.67 5.04 8.22
CA GLU A 32 7.96 6.19 8.81
C GLU A 32 7.45 5.84 10.22
N PRO A 33 7.70 6.68 11.22
CA PRO A 33 7.26 6.40 12.60
C PRO A 33 5.75 6.19 12.73
N GLY A 34 4.97 6.83 11.88
CA GLY A 34 3.51 6.75 11.92
C GLY A 34 2.91 5.64 11.07
N ASN A 35 3.71 4.88 10.31
CA ASN A 35 3.21 3.75 9.54
C ASN A 35 3.02 2.55 10.46
N ILE A 36 1.84 1.94 10.42
CA ILE A 36 1.51 0.74 11.21
C ILE A 36 1.81 -0.52 10.40
N PHE A 37 1.30 -0.56 9.16
CA PHE A 37 1.65 -1.62 8.21
C PHE A 37 1.53 -1.09 6.78
N PHE A 38 2.23 -1.77 5.86
CA PHE A 38 2.27 -1.42 4.45
C PHE A 38 2.57 -2.69 3.68
N GLU A 39 1.53 -3.33 3.12
CA GLU A 39 1.62 -4.71 2.62
C GLU A 39 1.08 -4.81 1.20
N TRP A 40 1.90 -5.32 0.31
CA TRP A 40 1.54 -5.61 -1.07
C TRP A 40 1.05 -7.04 -1.22
N SER A 41 0.02 -7.23 -2.04
CA SER A 41 -0.45 -8.54 -2.47
C SER A 41 -0.78 -8.48 -3.95
N ARG A 42 -0.59 -9.59 -4.66
CA ARG A 42 -1.06 -9.70 -6.05
C ARG A 42 -2.44 -10.31 -6.03
N SER A 43 -3.34 -9.77 -6.85
CA SER A 43 -4.67 -10.36 -7.04
C SER A 43 -4.56 -11.76 -7.62
N VAL A 44 -5.34 -12.70 -7.07
CA VAL A 44 -5.43 -14.07 -7.62
C VAL A 44 -6.27 -14.15 -8.89
N GLU A 45 -7.05 -13.10 -9.14
CA GLU A 45 -7.95 -13.04 -10.31
C GLU A 45 -7.37 -12.25 -11.48
N ASN A 46 -6.45 -11.31 -11.20
CA ASN A 46 -5.81 -10.47 -12.20
C ASN A 46 -4.32 -10.34 -11.92
N PRO A 47 -3.45 -10.99 -12.72
CA PRO A 47 -2.01 -11.02 -12.46
C PRO A 47 -1.33 -9.65 -12.58
N ASN A 48 -1.99 -8.68 -13.19
CA ASN A 48 -1.47 -7.32 -13.36
C ASN A 48 -1.96 -6.36 -12.27
N GLN A 49 -2.79 -6.85 -11.34
CA GLN A 49 -3.33 -6.05 -10.27
C GLN A 49 -2.64 -6.36 -8.94
N PHE A 50 -2.21 -5.30 -8.27
CA PHE A 50 -1.60 -5.37 -6.94
C PHE A 50 -2.49 -4.61 -5.97
N VAL A 51 -2.68 -5.19 -4.79
CA VAL A 51 -3.47 -4.60 -3.73
C VAL A 51 -2.52 -4.20 -2.61
N LEU A 52 -2.58 -2.95 -2.25
CA LEU A 52 -1.82 -2.39 -1.13
C LEU A 52 -2.78 -2.20 0.04
N VAL A 53 -2.46 -2.81 1.15
CA VAL A 53 -3.17 -2.60 2.41
C VAL A 53 -2.21 -1.85 3.33
N GLU A 54 -2.62 -0.66 3.79
CA GLU A 54 -1.75 0.18 4.58
C GLU A 54 -2.52 0.86 5.69
N ALA A 55 -1.84 1.15 6.78
CA ALA A 55 -2.41 1.91 7.88
C ALA A 55 -1.39 2.82 8.53
N PHE A 56 -1.90 3.94 9.02
CA PHE A 56 -1.11 4.99 9.68
C PHE A 56 -1.79 5.40 10.98
N GLN A 57 -1.01 5.92 11.91
CA GLN A 57 -1.55 6.62 13.06
C GLN A 57 -2.36 7.83 12.59
N ASP A 58 -3.33 8.27 13.39
CA ASP A 58 -4.33 9.26 12.98
C ASP A 58 -3.74 10.60 12.50
N ASP A 59 -2.55 10.95 12.97
CA ASP A 59 -1.87 12.21 12.65
C ASP A 59 -0.73 12.05 11.62
N ALA A 60 -0.56 10.87 11.03
CA ALA A 60 0.62 10.53 10.25
C ALA A 60 0.46 10.65 8.72
N ALA A 61 -0.75 10.91 8.22
CA ALA A 61 -1.01 10.94 6.77
C ALA A 61 -0.24 12.06 6.07
N ALA A 62 -0.17 13.24 6.68
CA ALA A 62 0.54 14.39 6.09
C ALA A 62 2.04 14.11 5.95
N ALA A 63 2.66 13.49 6.94
CA ALA A 63 4.08 13.13 6.88
C ALA A 63 4.36 12.15 5.73
N HIS A 64 3.47 11.20 5.49
CA HIS A 64 3.61 10.24 4.40
C HIS A 64 3.56 10.91 3.04
N VAL A 65 2.50 11.70 2.75
CA VAL A 65 2.33 12.32 1.44
C VAL A 65 3.33 13.45 1.17
N ASN A 66 3.94 14.00 2.20
CA ASN A 66 4.99 15.02 2.09
C ASN A 66 6.40 14.43 2.11
N SER A 67 6.54 13.13 2.26
CA SER A 67 7.86 12.46 2.28
C SER A 67 8.54 12.48 0.90
N ASP A 68 9.87 12.43 0.90
CA ASP A 68 10.63 12.39 -0.33
C ASP A 68 10.36 11.10 -1.12
N HIS A 69 10.21 9.97 -0.43
CA HIS A 69 9.92 8.69 -1.08
C HIS A 69 8.54 8.68 -1.73
N PHE A 70 7.52 9.32 -1.14
CA PHE A 70 6.22 9.46 -1.76
C PHE A 70 6.28 10.34 -3.01
N LYS A 71 6.92 11.51 -2.91
CA LYS A 71 7.06 12.43 -4.05
C LYS A 71 7.80 11.79 -5.21
N LYS A 72 8.86 11.06 -4.93
CA LYS A 72 9.61 10.32 -5.94
C LYS A 72 8.75 9.24 -6.60
N PHE A 73 8.01 8.49 -5.81
CA PHE A 73 7.13 7.45 -6.30
C PHE A 73 6.06 7.99 -7.25
N VAL A 74 5.33 9.02 -6.85
CA VAL A 74 4.26 9.58 -7.69
C VAL A 74 4.77 10.26 -8.95
N ALA A 75 6.06 10.59 -9.00
CA ALA A 75 6.68 11.15 -10.20
C ALA A 75 6.88 10.10 -11.31
N TRP A 76 7.16 8.83 -10.96
CA TRP A 76 7.39 7.80 -11.96
C TRP A 76 6.24 6.79 -12.12
N ALA A 77 5.40 6.61 -11.10
CA ALA A 77 4.32 5.62 -11.13
C ALA A 77 3.33 5.79 -12.31
N PRO A 78 3.02 7.01 -12.77
CA PRO A 78 2.12 7.18 -13.92
C PRO A 78 2.56 6.44 -15.19
N ASP A 79 3.85 6.20 -15.37
CA ASP A 79 4.36 5.47 -16.54
C ASP A 79 4.12 3.96 -16.46
N TYR A 80 3.78 3.45 -15.28
CA TYR A 80 3.61 2.02 -15.02
C TYR A 80 2.17 1.57 -14.94
N VAL A 81 1.25 2.49 -14.64
CA VAL A 81 -0.15 2.13 -14.40
C VAL A 81 -0.96 2.14 -15.67
N ASP A 82 -1.92 1.22 -15.76
CA ASP A 82 -2.87 1.14 -16.86
C ASP A 82 -4.07 2.06 -16.65
N GLU A 83 -4.34 2.40 -15.40
CA GLU A 83 -5.38 3.34 -14.99
C GLU A 83 -4.98 4.01 -13.67
N SER A 84 -5.65 5.10 -13.32
CA SER A 84 -5.47 5.69 -12.00
C SER A 84 -5.83 4.68 -10.91
N PRO A 85 -5.02 4.53 -9.86
CA PRO A 85 -5.33 3.59 -8.79
C PRO A 85 -6.67 3.86 -8.14
N GLN A 86 -7.37 2.80 -7.79
CA GLN A 86 -8.60 2.89 -7.01
C GLN A 86 -8.24 2.85 -5.54
N ILE A 87 -8.83 3.72 -4.74
CA ILE A 87 -8.47 3.86 -3.33
C ILE A 87 -9.71 3.98 -2.44
N ILE A 88 -9.64 3.33 -1.30
CA ILE A 88 -10.59 3.54 -0.19
C ILE A 88 -9.76 3.89 1.03
N ASN A 89 -10.16 4.94 1.75
CA ASN A 89 -9.56 5.26 3.03
C ASN A 89 -10.65 5.57 4.05
N ALA A 90 -10.36 5.24 5.30
CA ALA A 90 -11.26 5.50 6.41
C ALA A 90 -10.48 5.57 7.71
N THR A 91 -10.97 6.35 8.66
CA THR A 91 -10.48 6.29 10.03
C THR A 91 -11.30 5.25 10.77
N ILE A 92 -10.64 4.25 11.33
CA ILE A 92 -11.28 3.14 12.03
C ILE A 92 -10.71 3.00 13.45
N PRO A 93 -11.47 2.36 14.36
CA PRO A 93 -10.93 2.01 15.68
C PRO A 93 -9.79 0.99 15.57
N GLY A 94 -8.95 0.96 16.60
CA GLY A 94 -7.86 0.01 16.68
C GLY A 94 -6.52 0.63 16.35
N THR A 95 -5.46 -0.13 16.62
CA THR A 95 -4.07 0.33 16.50
C THR A 95 -3.19 -0.60 15.67
N ASP A 96 -3.69 -1.79 15.32
CA ASP A 96 -2.98 -2.79 14.52
C ASP A 96 -3.93 -3.96 14.21
N TRP A 97 -3.37 -5.04 13.64
CA TRP A 97 -4.08 -6.29 13.40
C TRP A 97 -4.51 -6.94 14.72
N SER A 98 -5.68 -7.57 14.71
CA SER A 98 -6.12 -8.44 15.79
C SER A 98 -6.29 -9.87 15.27
N ARG A 99 -6.50 -10.82 16.17
CA ARG A 99 -6.69 -12.21 15.79
C ARG A 99 -8.16 -12.60 15.78
N MET A 100 -8.53 -13.39 14.78
CA MET A 100 -9.86 -13.99 14.66
C MET A 100 -9.90 -15.24 15.54
N SER A 101 -10.52 -15.13 16.72
CA SER A 101 -10.48 -16.18 17.74
C SER A 101 -11.31 -17.40 17.36
N GLU A 102 -12.24 -17.28 16.41
CA GLU A 102 -13.08 -18.39 15.94
C GLU A 102 -12.27 -19.45 15.17
N VAL A 103 -11.05 -19.13 14.76
CA VAL A 103 -10.16 -20.07 14.06
C VAL A 103 -8.89 -20.24 14.88
N THR A 104 -8.80 -21.39 15.53
CA THR A 104 -7.62 -21.77 16.32
C THR A 104 -6.97 -23.00 15.69
N PRO A 105 -5.65 -22.98 15.43
CA PRO A 105 -4.96 -24.14 14.87
C PRO A 105 -5.08 -25.37 15.78
N ARG A 106 -5.19 -26.53 15.15
CA ARG A 106 -5.23 -27.83 15.86
C ARG A 106 -3.84 -28.46 15.96
#